data_4101767360762e70729e01741c743bc3
#
_entry.id   4101767360762e70729e01741c743bc3
#
_cell.length_a   1.000
_cell.length_b   1.000
_cell.length_c   1.000
_cell.angle_alpha   90.00
_cell.angle_beta   90.00
_cell.angle_gamma   90.00
#
_symmetry.space_group_name_H-M   'P 1'
#
loop_
_entity.id
_entity.type
_entity.pdbx_description
1 polymer ?
#
loop_
_entity_poly.entity_id
_entity_poly.type
_entity_poly.pdbx_seq_one_letter_code
_entity_poly.pdbx_strand_id
1 'polypeptide(L)'
;MRTCRAMRWLALAVIVLLPACGSGDHRTTITFWAMGQEGQMVRQLIPAFEKAHPGIHVDVQTLPWKGAHQKLLTAVAGDSTPDLCQLGNTWLPELVTLGALEPLDARVAASKGIDPHDYFPGIWNTNVIDGRLYGIPWYIDTRLLFYRKDILARAGFDHPPRNWAEWANQMAAVKKLVGSDRYAVLLPTNEFEQLESLGLQQKQPMLRDGGRYGNFESPGFEHALRFYAEAFRKGWAPAVANTEVANVWIEFARGYYTFYVSGPWNIAQFQARMPDKLKHAWGTAPLPSPDGSGGGLAGGSSLVIFKASRHKRAAWLLVQYLSRPDVQDRFHTVSGDMPPRRSTWDRPGLANDPYAGAFREQLEHVKPVPKVPEWQQIATQMSIVGAQLANGKLTADQAAKKLDERTDRILAKRRWVLARKEASP
;
A
#
# COMPACT_ATOMS: atom_id res chain seq x y z
N MET A 1 -18.74 -82.19 -54.08
CA MET A 1 -18.98 -83.02 -52.89
C MET A 1 -18.44 -82.36 -51.63
N ARG A 2 -19.29 -82.29 -50.63
CA ARG A 2 -19.09 -81.91 -49.23
C ARG A 2 -19.01 -80.38 -48.92
N THR A 3 -20.21 -79.92 -48.56
CA THR A 3 -20.57 -78.72 -47.85
C THR A 3 -19.98 -78.64 -46.43
N CYS A 4 -19.41 -77.48 -46.02
CA CYS A 4 -19.15 -77.21 -44.64
C CYS A 4 -19.83 -75.85 -44.25
N ARG A 5 -20.86 -75.96 -43.40
CA ARG A 5 -21.60 -74.85 -42.82
C ARG A 5 -20.73 -74.17 -41.74
N ALA A 6 -20.43 -72.91 -41.86
CA ALA A 6 -19.87 -72.10 -40.79
C ALA A 6 -20.97 -71.38 -40.03
N MET A 7 -21.10 -71.67 -38.74
CA MET A 7 -22.05 -71.14 -37.79
C MET A 7 -21.51 -69.79 -37.26
N ARG A 8 -22.24 -68.70 -37.56
CA ARG A 8 -21.94 -67.36 -37.08
C ARG A 8 -22.49 -67.17 -35.66
N TRP A 9 -21.57 -67.02 -34.69
CA TRP A 9 -21.91 -66.54 -33.36
C TRP A 9 -22.02 -65.02 -33.33
N LEU A 10 -23.22 -64.48 -33.10
CA LEU A 10 -23.41 -63.08 -32.77
C LEU A 10 -23.13 -62.88 -31.28
N ALA A 11 -22.02 -62.23 -30.96
CA ALA A 11 -21.74 -61.73 -29.61
C ALA A 11 -22.47 -60.41 -29.42
N LEU A 12 -23.52 -60.40 -28.61
CA LEU A 12 -24.21 -59.20 -28.18
C LEU A 12 -23.34 -58.49 -27.10
N ALA A 13 -22.65 -57.43 -27.46
CA ALA A 13 -21.93 -56.58 -26.49
C ALA A 13 -22.96 -55.66 -25.81
N VAL A 14 -23.32 -55.96 -24.58
CA VAL A 14 -24.08 -55.06 -23.70
C VAL A 14 -23.13 -53.97 -23.22
N ILE A 15 -23.23 -52.77 -23.81
CA ILE A 15 -22.57 -51.57 -23.33
C ILE A 15 -23.32 -51.08 -22.09
N VAL A 16 -22.78 -51.37 -20.90
CA VAL A 16 -23.24 -50.75 -19.65
C VAL A 16 -22.75 -49.34 -19.62
N LEU A 17 -23.64 -48.38 -19.97
CA LEU A 17 -23.42 -46.95 -19.72
C LEU A 17 -23.51 -46.71 -18.21
N LEU A 18 -22.33 -46.72 -17.54
CA LEU A 18 -22.22 -46.18 -16.19
C LEU A 18 -22.38 -44.66 -16.29
N PRO A 19 -23.33 -44.03 -15.61
CA PRO A 19 -23.36 -42.60 -15.48
C PRO A 19 -22.10 -42.22 -14.65
N ALA A 20 -21.12 -41.62 -15.30
CA ALA A 20 -20.04 -40.92 -14.60
C ALA A 20 -20.70 -39.71 -13.89
N CYS A 21 -21.12 -39.93 -12.63
CA CYS A 21 -21.37 -38.82 -11.70
C CYS A 21 -20.02 -38.11 -11.43
N GLY A 22 -19.63 -37.30 -12.40
CA GLY A 22 -18.66 -36.23 -12.11
C GLY A 22 -19.35 -35.29 -11.15
N SER A 23 -19.01 -35.36 -9.87
CA SER A 23 -19.31 -34.32 -8.90
C SER A 23 -18.51 -33.08 -9.29
N GLY A 24 -18.94 -32.44 -10.36
CA GLY A 24 -18.47 -31.10 -10.69
C GLY A 24 -18.77 -30.22 -9.48
N ASP A 25 -17.78 -29.51 -8.98
CA ASP A 25 -17.99 -28.51 -7.95
C ASP A 25 -18.94 -27.45 -8.50
N HIS A 26 -20.21 -27.49 -8.11
CA HIS A 26 -21.26 -26.56 -8.58
C HIS A 26 -21.14 -25.19 -7.93
N ARG A 27 -20.08 -24.93 -7.14
CA ARG A 27 -19.84 -23.65 -6.50
C ARG A 27 -19.45 -22.58 -7.52
N THR A 28 -19.92 -21.37 -7.30
CA THR A 28 -19.42 -20.20 -8.02
C THR A 28 -17.98 -19.94 -7.61
N THR A 29 -17.03 -20.14 -8.51
CA THR A 29 -15.63 -19.79 -8.25
C THR A 29 -15.39 -18.33 -8.59
N ILE A 30 -14.85 -17.55 -7.62
CA ILE A 30 -14.37 -16.18 -7.81
C ILE A 30 -12.85 -16.17 -7.76
N THR A 31 -12.24 -15.47 -8.71
CA THR A 31 -10.78 -15.24 -8.71
C THR A 31 -10.45 -13.99 -7.92
N PHE A 32 -9.55 -14.13 -6.93
CA PHE A 32 -9.06 -13.03 -6.11
C PHE A 32 -7.55 -12.86 -6.29
N TRP A 33 -7.14 -11.79 -6.95
CA TRP A 33 -5.71 -11.44 -7.04
C TRP A 33 -5.30 -10.60 -5.83
N ALA A 34 -4.32 -11.11 -5.07
CA ALA A 34 -3.74 -10.41 -3.94
C ALA A 34 -2.20 -10.44 -4.03
N MET A 35 -1.55 -9.39 -3.54
CA MET A 35 -0.12 -9.19 -3.70
C MET A 35 0.66 -9.61 -2.45
N GLY A 36 1.92 -9.96 -2.65
CA GLY A 36 2.91 -10.10 -1.58
C GLY A 36 2.54 -11.08 -0.48
N GLN A 37 2.92 -10.73 0.73
CA GLN A 37 2.64 -11.49 1.95
C GLN A 37 1.14 -11.52 2.24
N GLU A 38 0.42 -10.43 1.98
CA GLU A 38 -1.01 -10.28 2.22
C GLU A 38 -1.81 -11.32 1.41
N GLY A 39 -1.39 -11.57 0.16
CA GLY A 39 -1.98 -12.61 -0.70
C GLY A 39 -1.76 -14.04 -0.17
N GLN A 40 -0.71 -14.27 0.60
CA GLN A 40 -0.50 -15.56 1.29
C GLN A 40 -1.34 -15.65 2.56
N MET A 41 -1.35 -14.56 3.36
CA MET A 41 -2.01 -14.56 4.67
C MET A 41 -3.53 -14.57 4.57
N VAL A 42 -4.13 -13.92 3.57
CA VAL A 42 -5.59 -13.91 3.37
C VAL A 42 -6.17 -15.30 3.15
N ARG A 43 -5.39 -16.24 2.62
CA ARG A 43 -5.81 -17.65 2.46
C ARG A 43 -6.26 -18.28 3.77
N GLN A 44 -5.72 -17.85 4.91
CA GLN A 44 -6.12 -18.34 6.24
C GLN A 44 -7.52 -17.87 6.65
N LEU A 45 -8.06 -16.84 5.99
CA LEU A 45 -9.41 -16.31 6.27
C LEU A 45 -10.49 -16.94 5.37
N ILE A 46 -10.09 -17.44 4.21
CA ILE A 46 -11.02 -17.94 3.17
C ILE A 46 -11.87 -19.15 3.65
N PRO A 47 -11.33 -20.16 4.37
CA PRO A 47 -12.14 -21.31 4.80
C PRO A 47 -13.36 -20.93 5.65
N ALA A 48 -13.26 -19.89 6.49
CA ALA A 48 -14.40 -19.42 7.28
C ALA A 48 -15.45 -18.70 6.43
N PHE A 49 -15.02 -17.98 5.38
CA PHE A 49 -15.92 -17.39 4.40
C PHE A 49 -16.66 -18.47 3.60
N GLU A 50 -15.95 -19.46 3.06
CA GLU A 50 -16.55 -20.55 2.28
C GLU A 50 -17.53 -21.40 3.12
N LYS A 51 -17.21 -21.63 4.39
CA LYS A 51 -18.14 -22.27 5.34
C LYS A 51 -19.44 -21.50 5.52
N ALA A 52 -19.38 -20.17 5.57
CA ALA A 52 -20.56 -19.31 5.67
C ALA A 52 -21.30 -19.17 4.34
N HIS A 53 -20.63 -19.41 3.21
CA HIS A 53 -21.17 -19.29 1.86
C HIS A 53 -20.83 -20.55 1.02
N PRO A 54 -21.45 -21.72 1.33
CA PRO A 54 -21.04 -23.01 0.76
C PRO A 54 -21.18 -23.11 -0.77
N GLY A 55 -21.95 -22.19 -1.38
CA GLY A 55 -22.08 -22.08 -2.84
C GLY A 55 -20.99 -21.24 -3.52
N ILE A 56 -19.96 -20.76 -2.77
CA ILE A 56 -18.88 -19.93 -3.30
C ILE A 56 -17.53 -20.60 -2.99
N HIS A 57 -16.67 -20.63 -4.00
CA HIS A 57 -15.25 -20.98 -3.86
C HIS A 57 -14.39 -19.76 -4.19
N VAL A 58 -13.30 -19.53 -3.46
CA VAL A 58 -12.39 -18.40 -3.68
C VAL A 58 -11.02 -18.92 -4.12
N ASP A 59 -10.68 -18.71 -5.39
CA ASP A 59 -9.33 -18.94 -5.92
C ASP A 59 -8.46 -17.72 -5.68
N VAL A 60 -7.62 -17.76 -4.63
CA VAL A 60 -6.68 -16.70 -4.31
C VAL A 60 -5.41 -16.88 -5.11
N GLN A 61 -5.09 -15.95 -6.00
CA GLN A 61 -3.85 -15.92 -6.76
C GLN A 61 -2.91 -14.84 -6.19
N THR A 62 -1.77 -15.29 -5.66
CA THR A 62 -0.77 -14.39 -5.08
C THR A 62 0.17 -13.89 -6.16
N LEU A 63 0.32 -12.56 -6.28
CA LEU A 63 1.19 -11.88 -7.22
C LEU A 63 2.35 -11.21 -6.47
N PRO A 64 3.57 -11.16 -7.03
CA PRO A 64 4.61 -10.31 -6.47
C PRO A 64 4.26 -8.83 -6.70
N TRP A 65 4.52 -7.98 -5.71
CA TRP A 65 4.32 -6.52 -5.87
C TRP A 65 5.07 -5.96 -7.08
N LYS A 66 6.33 -6.43 -7.28
CA LYS A 66 7.10 -6.06 -8.46
C LYS A 66 6.44 -6.60 -9.73
N GLY A 67 5.98 -5.71 -10.58
CA GLY A 67 5.30 -6.04 -11.82
C GLY A 67 3.78 -6.26 -11.71
N ALA A 68 3.20 -6.25 -10.51
CA ALA A 68 1.74 -6.42 -10.33
C ALA A 68 0.94 -5.33 -11.05
N HIS A 69 1.36 -4.07 -10.96
CA HIS A 69 0.73 -2.96 -11.66
C HIS A 69 0.69 -3.19 -13.17
N GLN A 70 1.83 -3.55 -13.80
CA GLN A 70 1.90 -3.83 -15.23
C GLN A 70 1.05 -5.05 -15.62
N LYS A 71 1.01 -6.09 -14.76
CA LYS A 71 0.16 -7.26 -14.99
C LYS A 71 -1.33 -6.90 -14.99
N LEU A 72 -1.75 -6.01 -14.08
CA LEU A 72 -3.13 -5.52 -14.02
C LEU A 72 -3.51 -4.74 -15.28
N LEU A 73 -2.66 -3.83 -15.75
CA LEU A 73 -2.89 -3.09 -16.99
C LEU A 73 -2.99 -4.03 -18.22
N THR A 74 -2.12 -5.05 -18.28
CA THR A 74 -2.17 -6.07 -19.32
C THR A 74 -3.46 -6.88 -19.27
N ALA A 75 -3.90 -7.27 -18.05
CA ALA A 75 -5.15 -8.01 -17.86
C ALA A 75 -6.39 -7.18 -18.27
N VAL A 76 -6.38 -5.87 -17.97
CA VAL A 76 -7.44 -4.96 -18.41
C VAL A 76 -7.48 -4.87 -19.94
N ALA A 77 -6.33 -4.71 -20.58
CA ALA A 77 -6.23 -4.63 -22.04
C ALA A 77 -6.63 -5.94 -22.75
N GLY A 78 -6.44 -7.08 -22.08
CA GLY A 78 -6.70 -8.42 -22.61
C GLY A 78 -8.01 -9.06 -22.12
N ASP A 79 -8.92 -8.31 -21.48
CA ASP A 79 -10.19 -8.80 -20.91
C ASP A 79 -10.02 -10.05 -20.02
N SER A 80 -8.90 -10.14 -19.30
CA SER A 80 -8.53 -11.28 -18.44
C SER A 80 -8.38 -10.90 -16.96
N THR A 81 -9.17 -9.92 -16.53
CA THR A 81 -9.16 -9.43 -15.15
C THR A 81 -9.78 -10.43 -14.17
N PRO A 82 -9.32 -10.46 -12.90
CA PRO A 82 -9.99 -11.26 -11.86
C PRO A 82 -11.36 -10.68 -11.50
N ASP A 83 -12.13 -11.40 -10.68
CA ASP A 83 -13.39 -10.88 -10.14
C ASP A 83 -13.14 -9.82 -9.04
N LEU A 84 -12.18 -10.09 -8.16
CA LEU A 84 -11.76 -9.26 -7.03
C LEU A 84 -10.25 -9.06 -7.07
N CYS A 85 -9.79 -7.88 -6.67
CA CYS A 85 -8.36 -7.61 -6.55
C CYS A 85 -8.07 -6.77 -5.32
N GLN A 86 -6.97 -7.09 -4.64
CA GLN A 86 -6.24 -6.15 -3.80
C GLN A 86 -5.57 -5.14 -4.73
N LEU A 87 -5.86 -3.87 -4.56
CA LEU A 87 -5.31 -2.81 -5.39
C LEU A 87 -4.60 -1.77 -4.53
N GLY A 88 -3.34 -1.49 -4.82
CA GLY A 88 -2.66 -0.35 -4.23
C GLY A 88 -3.46 0.93 -4.52
N ASN A 89 -3.79 1.69 -3.49
CA ASN A 89 -4.71 2.81 -3.64
C ASN A 89 -4.21 3.92 -4.58
N THR A 90 -2.90 4.02 -4.81
CA THR A 90 -2.30 4.94 -5.79
C THR A 90 -2.55 4.54 -7.25
N TRP A 91 -2.91 3.27 -7.51
CA TRP A 91 -3.22 2.76 -8.87
C TRP A 91 -4.69 2.92 -9.25
N LEU A 92 -5.54 3.19 -8.27
CA LEU A 92 -7.00 3.24 -8.44
C LEU A 92 -7.44 4.30 -9.46
N PRO A 93 -6.88 5.54 -9.49
CA PRO A 93 -7.26 6.53 -10.50
C PRO A 93 -7.00 6.09 -11.94
N GLU A 94 -5.92 5.35 -12.19
CA GLU A 94 -5.60 4.83 -13.53
C GLU A 94 -6.61 3.78 -13.98
N LEU A 95 -6.92 2.78 -13.14
CA LEU A 95 -7.89 1.74 -13.48
C LEU A 95 -9.32 2.28 -13.59
N VAL A 96 -9.68 3.31 -12.82
CA VAL A 96 -10.96 4.03 -12.99
C VAL A 96 -10.99 4.75 -14.33
N THR A 97 -9.93 5.44 -14.72
CA THR A 97 -9.83 6.12 -16.03
C THR A 97 -9.93 5.15 -17.20
N LEU A 98 -9.41 3.93 -17.05
CA LEU A 98 -9.55 2.85 -18.03
C LEU A 98 -10.97 2.24 -18.04
N GLY A 99 -11.86 2.65 -17.13
CA GLY A 99 -13.21 2.10 -17.02
C GLY A 99 -13.25 0.65 -16.54
N ALA A 100 -12.17 0.16 -15.90
CA ALA A 100 -12.01 -1.23 -15.53
C ALA A 100 -12.73 -1.63 -14.24
N LEU A 101 -13.04 -0.66 -13.37
CA LEU A 101 -13.58 -0.92 -12.03
C LEU A 101 -15.10 -0.71 -11.94
N GLU A 102 -15.74 -1.52 -11.10
CA GLU A 102 -17.15 -1.39 -10.73
C GLU A 102 -17.33 -0.29 -9.68
N PRO A 103 -18.24 0.68 -9.87
CA PRO A 103 -18.62 1.62 -8.82
C PRO A 103 -19.31 0.91 -7.66
N LEU A 104 -18.96 1.24 -6.43
CA LEU A 104 -19.43 0.55 -5.24
C LEU A 104 -20.46 1.35 -4.41
N ASP A 105 -20.78 2.59 -4.80
CA ASP A 105 -21.69 3.49 -4.04
C ASP A 105 -23.00 2.82 -3.67
N ALA A 106 -23.71 2.25 -4.65
CA ALA A 106 -25.00 1.59 -4.44
C ALA A 106 -24.88 0.35 -3.54
N ARG A 107 -23.75 -0.38 -3.62
CA ARG A 107 -23.51 -1.55 -2.78
C ARG A 107 -23.26 -1.17 -1.34
N VAL A 108 -22.49 -0.10 -1.11
CA VAL A 108 -22.24 0.44 0.24
C VAL A 108 -23.53 0.98 0.83
N ALA A 109 -24.32 1.77 0.08
CA ALA A 109 -25.60 2.31 0.56
C ALA A 109 -26.60 1.21 0.95
N ALA A 110 -26.57 0.05 0.26
CA ALA A 110 -27.42 -1.10 0.59
C ALA A 110 -26.82 -2.02 1.69
N SER A 111 -25.59 -1.77 2.12
CA SER A 111 -24.88 -2.62 3.09
C SER A 111 -25.05 -2.10 4.52
N LYS A 112 -25.38 -3.00 5.45
CA LYS A 112 -25.31 -2.69 6.89
C LYS A 112 -23.93 -2.95 7.49
N GLY A 113 -23.02 -3.59 6.76
CA GLY A 113 -21.71 -4.04 7.25
C GLY A 113 -20.56 -3.08 6.95
N ILE A 114 -20.74 -2.12 6.03
CA ILE A 114 -19.72 -1.15 5.65
C ILE A 114 -20.28 0.25 5.88
N ASP A 115 -19.82 0.89 6.95
CA ASP A 115 -20.12 2.27 7.29
C ASP A 115 -18.91 3.14 6.94
N PRO A 116 -19.03 4.08 5.99
CA PRO A 116 -17.95 5.00 5.63
C PRO A 116 -17.37 5.81 6.81
N HIS A 117 -18.22 6.13 7.82
CA HIS A 117 -17.81 6.90 9.00
C HIS A 117 -16.91 6.11 9.96
N ASP A 118 -16.92 4.78 9.87
CA ASP A 118 -16.03 3.93 10.65
C ASP A 118 -14.59 3.85 10.08
N TYR A 119 -14.36 4.36 8.88
CA TYR A 119 -13.04 4.42 8.27
C TYR A 119 -12.35 5.75 8.56
N PHE A 120 -10.99 5.73 8.60
CA PHE A 120 -10.23 6.99 8.64
C PHE A 120 -10.49 7.79 7.36
N PRO A 121 -10.86 9.08 7.47
CA PRO A 121 -11.33 9.85 6.32
C PRO A 121 -10.32 9.95 5.17
N GLY A 122 -9.03 10.14 5.48
CA GLY A 122 -7.95 10.17 4.48
C GLY A 122 -7.86 8.85 3.70
N ILE A 123 -8.01 7.71 4.41
CA ILE A 123 -7.95 6.37 3.81
C ILE A 123 -9.19 6.09 2.97
N TRP A 124 -10.39 6.39 3.48
CA TRP A 124 -11.63 6.25 2.70
C TRP A 124 -11.57 7.07 1.41
N ASN A 125 -11.10 8.32 1.54
CA ASN A 125 -11.03 9.25 0.42
C ASN A 125 -10.10 8.79 -0.71
N THR A 126 -9.09 7.93 -0.45
CA THR A 126 -8.25 7.36 -1.52
C THR A 126 -9.07 6.57 -2.55
N ASN A 127 -10.24 6.07 -2.17
CA ASN A 127 -11.11 5.23 -3.00
C ASN A 127 -12.21 5.99 -3.72
N VAL A 128 -12.34 7.30 -3.46
CA VAL A 128 -13.33 8.16 -4.10
C VAL A 128 -12.66 8.92 -5.24
N ILE A 129 -13.00 8.59 -6.48
CA ILE A 129 -12.50 9.24 -7.70
C ILE A 129 -13.67 9.92 -8.40
N ASP A 130 -13.53 11.20 -8.71
CA ASP A 130 -14.57 12.03 -9.34
C ASP A 130 -15.95 11.89 -8.65
N GLY A 131 -15.94 11.87 -7.32
CA GLY A 131 -17.14 11.77 -6.48
C GLY A 131 -17.78 10.38 -6.38
N ARG A 132 -17.17 9.33 -6.95
CA ARG A 132 -17.67 7.96 -6.92
C ARG A 132 -16.70 7.02 -6.22
N LEU A 133 -17.24 6.06 -5.48
CA LEU A 133 -16.48 5.05 -4.74
C LEU A 133 -16.16 3.84 -5.64
N TYR A 134 -14.88 3.41 -5.69
CA TYR A 134 -14.44 2.28 -6.50
C TYR A 134 -13.72 1.17 -5.74
N GLY A 135 -13.39 1.39 -4.47
CA GLY A 135 -12.74 0.39 -3.63
C GLY A 135 -13.19 0.49 -2.18
N ILE A 136 -13.04 -0.60 -1.44
CA ILE A 136 -13.21 -0.60 0.02
C ILE A 136 -11.83 -0.77 0.64
N PRO A 137 -11.37 0.16 1.50
CA PRO A 137 -10.07 0.03 2.15
C PRO A 137 -9.94 -1.33 2.87
N TRP A 138 -8.85 -2.04 2.65
CA TRP A 138 -8.62 -3.36 3.23
C TRP A 138 -7.59 -3.35 4.35
N TYR A 139 -6.44 -2.72 4.09
CA TYR A 139 -5.43 -2.43 5.10
C TYR A 139 -4.71 -1.12 4.77
N ILE A 140 -4.00 -0.61 5.76
CA ILE A 140 -3.35 0.70 5.69
C ILE A 140 -1.84 0.52 5.61
N ASP A 141 -1.23 1.35 4.77
CA ASP A 141 0.20 1.59 4.70
C ASP A 141 0.43 3.11 4.84
N THR A 142 0.86 3.55 6.01
CA THR A 142 1.34 4.90 6.24
C THR A 142 2.76 4.85 6.75
N ARG A 143 3.58 5.81 6.34
CA ARG A 143 4.96 5.91 6.81
C ARG A 143 4.99 6.66 8.13
N LEU A 144 5.56 6.05 9.16
CA LEU A 144 5.80 6.68 10.44
C LEU A 144 7.24 6.46 10.90
N LEU A 145 7.58 6.94 12.08
CA LEU A 145 8.92 6.89 12.63
C LEU A 145 9.06 5.71 13.60
N PHE A 146 9.89 4.70 13.25
CA PHE A 146 10.45 3.75 14.19
C PHE A 146 11.71 4.33 14.80
N TYR A 147 11.93 4.17 16.10
CA TYR A 147 13.09 4.75 16.75
C TYR A 147 13.66 3.89 17.89
N ARG A 148 14.95 3.99 18.11
CA ARG A 148 15.69 3.34 19.21
C ARG A 148 15.68 4.25 20.44
N LYS A 149 14.86 3.90 21.45
CA LYS A 149 14.71 4.61 22.72
C LYS A 149 16.04 4.72 23.48
N ASP A 150 16.78 3.62 23.54
CA ASP A 150 18.05 3.54 24.26
C ASP A 150 19.16 4.41 23.65
N ILE A 151 19.22 4.50 22.30
CA ILE A 151 20.19 5.37 21.64
C ILE A 151 19.77 6.83 21.78
N LEU A 152 18.49 7.12 21.63
CA LEU A 152 17.93 8.47 21.77
C LEU A 152 18.15 9.02 23.19
N ALA A 153 17.91 8.20 24.22
CA ALA A 153 18.17 8.56 25.62
C ALA A 153 19.66 8.87 25.86
N ARG A 154 20.58 8.07 25.30
CA ARG A 154 22.03 8.36 25.37
C ARG A 154 22.42 9.62 24.63
N ALA A 155 21.65 10.04 23.61
CA ALA A 155 21.85 11.31 22.92
C ALA A 155 21.23 12.51 23.67
N GLY A 156 20.61 12.28 24.84
CA GLY A 156 20.07 13.32 25.73
C GLY A 156 18.57 13.61 25.51
N PHE A 157 17.81 12.70 24.91
CA PHE A 157 16.37 12.90 24.65
C PHE A 157 15.56 11.75 25.23
N ASP A 158 14.45 12.09 25.88
CA ASP A 158 13.52 11.16 26.53
C ASP A 158 12.26 10.86 25.72
N HIS A 159 12.07 11.56 24.59
CA HIS A 159 10.93 11.40 23.69
C HIS A 159 11.34 11.47 22.21
N PRO A 160 10.56 10.87 21.30
CA PRO A 160 10.76 11.01 19.86
C PRO A 160 10.46 12.44 19.39
N PRO A 161 10.98 12.86 18.22
CA PRO A 161 10.76 14.21 17.71
C PRO A 161 9.31 14.43 17.33
N ARG A 162 8.76 15.62 17.59
CA ARG A 162 7.37 16.02 17.27
C ARG A 162 7.31 16.80 15.97
N ASN A 163 8.39 17.54 15.65
CA ASN A 163 8.46 18.38 14.46
C ASN A 163 9.83 18.27 13.79
N TRP A 164 9.97 18.83 12.59
CA TRP A 164 11.20 18.76 11.82
C TRP A 164 12.39 19.40 12.52
N ALA A 165 12.20 20.48 13.26
CA ALA A 165 13.27 21.15 13.98
C ALA A 165 13.82 20.26 15.13
N GLU A 166 12.92 19.65 15.91
CA GLU A 166 13.31 18.65 16.93
C GLU A 166 13.98 17.44 16.27
N TRP A 167 13.46 16.97 15.14
CA TRP A 167 14.03 15.81 14.46
C TRP A 167 15.44 16.10 13.95
N ALA A 168 15.65 17.25 13.33
CA ALA A 168 16.99 17.67 12.91
C ALA A 168 17.97 17.78 14.09
N ASN A 169 17.53 18.36 15.22
CA ASN A 169 18.34 18.46 16.43
C ASN A 169 18.68 17.07 17.01
N GLN A 170 17.70 16.17 17.09
CA GLN A 170 17.91 14.81 17.57
C GLN A 170 18.83 14.01 16.62
N MET A 171 18.64 14.14 15.29
CA MET A 171 19.53 13.51 14.30
C MET A 171 20.98 14.00 14.43
N ALA A 172 21.19 15.29 14.65
CA ALA A 172 22.52 15.85 14.84
C ALA A 172 23.20 15.31 16.11
N ALA A 173 22.47 15.27 17.23
CA ALA A 173 22.97 14.74 18.49
C ALA A 173 23.25 13.23 18.41
N VAL A 174 22.36 12.46 17.80
CA VAL A 174 22.57 11.03 17.57
C VAL A 174 23.81 10.81 16.70
N LYS A 175 23.97 11.56 15.60
CA LYS A 175 25.15 11.42 14.72
C LYS A 175 26.46 11.71 15.46
N LYS A 176 26.46 12.72 16.34
CA LYS A 176 27.60 13.02 17.19
C LYS A 176 27.93 11.87 18.17
N LEU A 177 26.87 11.21 18.71
CA LEU A 177 27.02 10.10 19.64
C LEU A 177 27.52 8.82 18.95
N VAL A 178 27.01 8.49 17.77
CA VAL A 178 27.27 7.19 17.11
C VAL A 178 28.51 7.18 16.21
N GLY A 179 29.07 8.33 15.88
CA GLY A 179 30.30 8.45 15.07
C GLY A 179 30.08 8.31 13.56
N SER A 180 31.19 7.99 12.85
CA SER A 180 31.19 7.95 11.35
C SER A 180 30.42 6.79 10.77
N ASP A 181 30.51 5.60 11.38
CA ASP A 181 30.11 4.32 10.79
C ASP A 181 28.63 3.97 11.01
N ARG A 182 27.92 4.86 11.69
CA ARG A 182 26.49 4.73 11.99
C ARG A 182 25.76 6.01 11.66
N TYR A 183 24.46 5.88 11.54
CA TYR A 183 23.59 6.95 11.06
C TYR A 183 22.48 7.28 12.05
N ALA A 184 21.97 8.49 11.98
CA ALA A 184 20.82 8.89 12.78
C ALA A 184 19.52 8.33 12.18
N VAL A 185 19.38 8.35 10.85
CA VAL A 185 18.14 7.91 10.18
C VAL A 185 18.46 7.08 8.95
N LEU A 186 17.59 6.12 8.62
CA LEU A 186 17.57 5.44 7.33
C LEU A 186 16.41 6.00 6.50
N LEU A 187 16.75 6.57 5.33
CA LEU A 187 15.85 7.07 4.29
C LEU A 187 16.28 6.41 2.97
N PRO A 188 15.76 5.23 2.61
CA PRO A 188 16.20 4.52 1.42
C PRO A 188 16.00 5.34 0.15
N THR A 189 17.06 5.47 -0.68
CA THR A 189 17.06 6.35 -1.85
C THR A 189 16.25 5.81 -3.04
N ASN A 190 15.85 4.56 -3.00
CA ASN A 190 15.03 3.89 -4.03
C ASN A 190 13.53 3.86 -3.70
N GLU A 191 13.13 4.47 -2.60
CA GLU A 191 11.73 4.63 -2.18
C GLU A 191 11.30 6.09 -2.37
N PHE A 192 10.09 6.33 -2.86
CA PHE A 192 9.55 7.68 -3.04
C PHE A 192 8.68 8.13 -1.86
N GLU A 193 8.19 7.19 -1.07
CA GLU A 193 7.19 7.42 -0.04
C GLU A 193 7.67 8.35 1.09
N GLN A 194 8.99 8.37 1.37
CA GLN A 194 9.55 9.30 2.36
C GLN A 194 9.45 10.73 1.86
N LEU A 195 9.91 11.00 0.63
CA LEU A 195 9.84 12.33 0.04
C LEU A 195 8.39 12.76 -0.23
N GLU A 196 7.55 11.82 -0.67
CA GLU A 196 6.11 12.01 -0.86
C GLU A 196 5.43 12.41 0.46
N SER A 197 5.73 11.71 1.56
CA SER A 197 5.19 12.03 2.88
C SER A 197 5.61 13.43 3.35
N LEU A 198 6.87 13.80 3.19
CA LEU A 198 7.38 15.14 3.51
C LEU A 198 6.69 16.23 2.65
N GLY A 199 6.41 15.91 1.38
CA GLY A 199 5.65 16.79 0.47
C GLY A 199 4.19 16.95 0.88
N LEU A 200 3.52 15.86 1.28
CA LEU A 200 2.12 15.88 1.74
C LEU A 200 1.92 16.66 3.05
N GLN A 201 2.96 16.80 3.86
CA GLN A 201 2.95 17.63 5.07
C GLN A 201 2.95 19.15 4.75
N GLN A 202 3.23 19.53 3.51
CA GLN A 202 3.25 20.93 3.12
C GLN A 202 1.82 21.45 2.85
N LYS A 203 1.67 22.81 2.87
CA LYS A 203 0.39 23.46 2.61
C LYS A 203 0.01 23.46 1.13
N GLN A 204 1.01 23.61 0.25
CA GLN A 204 0.81 23.61 -1.19
C GLN A 204 0.68 22.17 -1.73
N PRO A 205 -0.26 21.92 -2.64
CA PRO A 205 -0.37 20.61 -3.28
C PRO A 205 0.80 20.35 -4.24
N MET A 206 1.17 19.08 -4.45
CA MET A 206 2.25 18.68 -5.36
C MET A 206 1.91 18.84 -6.85
N LEU A 207 0.64 18.98 -7.19
CA LEU A 207 0.17 19.33 -8.54
C LEU A 207 -0.72 20.56 -8.48
N ARG A 208 -0.67 21.41 -9.52
CA ARG A 208 -1.50 22.62 -9.67
C ARG A 208 -2.47 22.50 -10.84
N ASP A 209 -3.38 23.44 -10.93
CA ASP A 209 -4.36 23.61 -12.01
C ASP A 209 -5.20 22.33 -12.23
N GLY A 210 -5.74 21.75 -11.14
CA GLY A 210 -6.55 20.54 -11.22
C GLY A 210 -5.77 19.30 -11.66
N GLY A 211 -4.48 19.23 -11.34
CA GLY A 211 -3.62 18.10 -11.71
C GLY A 211 -3.12 18.14 -13.14
N ARG A 212 -3.00 19.35 -13.72
CA ARG A 212 -2.49 19.56 -15.08
C ARG A 212 -0.99 19.79 -15.13
N TYR A 213 -0.41 20.29 -14.06
CA TYR A 213 1.01 20.65 -13.97
C TYR A 213 1.61 20.22 -12.66
N GLY A 214 2.93 20.01 -12.64
CA GLY A 214 3.72 19.90 -11.42
C GLY A 214 3.66 21.17 -10.59
N ASN A 215 3.93 21.05 -9.30
CA ASN A 215 4.02 22.17 -8.36
C ASN A 215 5.16 21.95 -7.36
N PHE A 216 6.23 21.31 -7.82
CA PHE A 216 7.39 20.94 -7.00
C PHE A 216 8.33 22.12 -6.74
N GLU A 217 8.28 23.16 -7.58
CA GLU A 217 8.93 24.46 -7.34
C GLU A 217 8.15 25.34 -6.33
N SER A 218 7.06 24.84 -5.73
CA SER A 218 6.38 25.58 -4.65
C SER A 218 7.26 25.69 -3.41
N PRO A 219 7.18 26.80 -2.66
CA PRO A 219 7.99 27.01 -1.45
C PRO A 219 7.90 25.86 -0.43
N GLY A 220 6.72 25.24 -0.31
CA GLY A 220 6.51 24.12 0.59
C GLY A 220 7.26 22.87 0.13
N PHE A 221 7.16 22.48 -1.13
CA PHE A 221 7.84 21.30 -1.60
C PHE A 221 9.37 21.48 -1.66
N GLU A 222 9.84 22.67 -2.02
CA GLU A 222 11.27 23.00 -1.91
C GLU A 222 11.77 22.92 -0.47
N HIS A 223 10.96 23.33 0.53
CA HIS A 223 11.30 23.13 1.95
C HIS A 223 11.45 21.64 2.29
N ALA A 224 10.53 20.79 1.77
CA ALA A 224 10.65 19.34 1.93
C ALA A 224 11.91 18.77 1.28
N LEU A 225 12.26 19.21 0.07
CA LEU A 225 13.50 18.79 -0.61
C LEU A 225 14.75 19.23 0.14
N ARG A 226 14.78 20.45 0.70
CA ARG A 226 15.90 20.94 1.50
C ARG A 226 16.08 20.13 2.78
N PHE A 227 14.98 19.83 3.49
CA PHE A 227 15.01 18.99 4.68
C PHE A 227 15.52 17.56 4.38
N TYR A 228 14.99 16.94 3.30
CA TYR A 228 15.43 15.64 2.84
C TYR A 228 16.93 15.63 2.49
N ALA A 229 17.39 16.61 1.69
CA ALA A 229 18.78 16.73 1.29
C ALA A 229 19.72 16.95 2.47
N GLU A 230 19.27 17.70 3.49
CA GLU A 230 20.08 17.98 4.68
C GLU A 230 20.45 16.70 5.44
N ALA A 231 19.56 15.73 5.53
CA ALA A 231 19.83 14.47 6.20
C ALA A 231 21.06 13.75 5.61
N PHE A 232 21.22 13.79 4.30
CA PHE A 232 22.37 13.19 3.60
C PHE A 232 23.61 14.09 3.66
N ARG A 233 23.47 15.38 3.40
CA ARG A 233 24.58 16.35 3.43
C ARG A 233 25.26 16.45 4.80
N LYS A 234 24.47 16.31 5.89
CA LYS A 234 24.99 16.28 7.27
C LYS A 234 25.48 14.90 7.70
N GLY A 235 25.40 13.89 6.83
CA GLY A 235 25.75 12.51 7.17
C GLY A 235 24.84 11.87 8.20
N TRP A 236 23.61 12.39 8.39
CA TRP A 236 22.61 11.79 9.27
C TRP A 236 22.02 10.52 8.66
N ALA A 237 21.89 10.46 7.34
CA ALA A 237 21.42 9.31 6.58
C ALA A 237 22.50 8.82 5.60
N PRO A 238 22.60 7.48 5.36
CA PRO A 238 23.42 6.94 4.27
C PRO A 238 22.67 7.12 2.94
N ALA A 239 23.39 7.49 1.87
CA ALA A 239 22.81 7.58 0.52
C ALA A 239 22.79 6.19 -0.15
N VAL A 240 22.00 5.26 0.37
CA VAL A 240 21.90 3.86 -0.09
C VAL A 240 20.45 3.48 -0.38
N ALA A 241 20.28 2.51 -1.28
CA ALA A 241 19.00 1.85 -1.48
C ALA A 241 18.72 0.83 -0.34
N ASN A 242 17.46 0.49 -0.10
CA ASN A 242 17.10 -0.53 0.89
C ASN A 242 17.71 -1.90 0.56
N THR A 243 17.90 -2.21 -0.73
CA THR A 243 18.54 -3.44 -1.21
C THR A 243 20.06 -3.48 -0.97
N GLU A 244 20.68 -2.34 -0.66
CA GLU A 244 22.11 -2.23 -0.30
C GLU A 244 22.33 -2.40 1.21
N VAL A 245 21.28 -2.32 2.02
CA VAL A 245 21.30 -2.65 3.44
C VAL A 245 21.08 -4.16 3.58
N ALA A 246 22.07 -4.87 4.10
CA ALA A 246 22.07 -6.34 4.13
C ALA A 246 20.80 -6.93 4.78
N ASN A 247 20.35 -6.33 5.88
CA ASN A 247 19.07 -6.65 6.52
C ASN A 247 18.64 -5.46 7.39
N VAL A 248 17.65 -4.71 6.96
CA VAL A 248 17.21 -3.48 7.66
C VAL A 248 16.83 -3.75 9.13
N TRP A 249 16.22 -4.87 9.45
CA TRP A 249 15.79 -5.16 10.82
C TRP A 249 16.98 -5.51 11.74
N ILE A 250 17.92 -6.30 11.24
CA ILE A 250 19.16 -6.65 11.97
C ILE A 250 20.02 -5.38 12.16
N GLU A 251 20.15 -4.56 11.14
CA GLU A 251 20.91 -3.32 11.20
C GLU A 251 20.30 -2.30 12.16
N PHE A 252 18.95 -2.24 12.27
CA PHE A 252 18.28 -1.47 13.31
C PHE A 252 18.60 -2.01 14.72
N ALA A 253 18.57 -3.33 14.91
CA ALA A 253 18.94 -3.96 16.18
C ALA A 253 20.38 -3.68 16.57
N ARG A 254 21.32 -3.66 15.61
CA ARG A 254 22.74 -3.31 15.83
C ARG A 254 22.97 -1.81 16.09
N GLY A 255 21.95 -0.97 15.86
CA GLY A 255 22.06 0.48 15.97
C GLY A 255 22.84 1.12 14.82
N TYR A 256 22.84 0.52 13.65
CA TYR A 256 23.40 1.12 12.43
C TYR A 256 22.67 2.42 12.09
N TYR A 257 21.38 2.49 12.37
CA TYR A 257 20.58 3.72 12.36
C TYR A 257 19.63 3.75 13.58
N THR A 258 19.27 4.94 14.01
CA THR A 258 18.43 5.18 15.21
C THR A 258 16.98 5.39 14.85
N PHE A 259 16.71 6.13 13.77
CA PHE A 259 15.38 6.37 13.22
C PHE A 259 15.20 5.62 11.89
N TYR A 260 14.00 5.13 11.66
CA TYR A 260 13.61 4.49 10.37
C TYR A 260 12.22 4.95 9.98
N VAL A 261 12.09 5.55 8.80
CA VAL A 261 10.79 5.95 8.24
C VAL A 261 10.27 4.79 7.40
N SER A 262 9.24 4.11 7.89
CA SER A 262 8.70 2.92 7.22
C SER A 262 7.25 2.62 7.68
N GLY A 263 6.68 1.52 7.21
CA GLY A 263 5.29 1.12 7.44
C GLY A 263 5.11 0.01 8.50
N PRO A 264 3.85 -0.36 8.79
CA PRO A 264 3.47 -1.22 9.92
C PRO A 264 4.01 -2.65 9.85
N TRP A 265 4.24 -3.22 8.66
CA TRP A 265 4.82 -4.57 8.49
C TRP A 265 6.15 -4.76 9.22
N ASN A 266 6.84 -3.69 9.58
CA ASN A 266 8.10 -3.77 10.33
C ASN A 266 7.91 -4.18 11.79
N ILE A 267 6.73 -3.97 12.39
CA ILE A 267 6.48 -4.28 13.80
C ILE A 267 6.76 -5.77 14.07
N ALA A 268 6.10 -6.66 13.33
CA ALA A 268 6.30 -8.10 13.47
C ALA A 268 7.76 -8.52 13.20
N GLN A 269 8.41 -7.87 12.23
CA GLN A 269 9.80 -8.14 11.88
C GLN A 269 10.78 -7.71 12.99
N PHE A 270 10.56 -6.55 13.60
CA PHE A 270 11.36 -6.10 14.75
C PHE A 270 11.12 -6.97 15.97
N GLN A 271 9.86 -7.30 16.30
CA GLN A 271 9.53 -8.19 17.41
C GLN A 271 10.19 -9.55 17.29
N ALA A 272 10.22 -10.14 16.08
CA ALA A 272 10.82 -11.45 15.84
C ALA A 272 12.35 -11.45 15.85
N ARG A 273 13.01 -10.34 15.49
CA ARG A 273 14.46 -10.26 15.27
C ARG A 273 15.23 -9.47 16.31
N MET A 274 14.56 -8.69 17.15
CA MET A 274 15.23 -7.96 18.24
C MET A 274 15.77 -8.94 19.28
N PRO A 275 17.05 -8.82 19.67
CA PRO A 275 17.57 -9.54 20.83
C PRO A 275 16.74 -9.24 22.08
N ASP A 276 16.61 -10.22 23.01
CA ASP A 276 15.78 -10.10 24.21
C ASP A 276 16.03 -8.81 24.99
N LYS A 277 17.29 -8.43 25.16
CA LYS A 277 17.70 -7.18 25.85
C LYS A 277 17.24 -5.89 25.18
N LEU A 278 16.82 -5.95 23.90
CA LEU A 278 16.40 -4.80 23.10
C LEU A 278 14.89 -4.83 22.74
N LYS A 279 14.15 -5.85 23.16
CA LYS A 279 12.71 -5.99 22.81
C LYS A 279 11.89 -4.76 23.17
N HIS A 280 12.25 -4.03 24.24
CA HIS A 280 11.57 -2.82 24.70
C HIS A 280 12.36 -1.53 24.43
N ALA A 281 13.53 -1.64 23.79
CA ALA A 281 14.43 -0.52 23.52
C ALA A 281 14.08 0.28 22.27
N TRP A 282 12.93 0.03 21.65
CA TRP A 282 12.45 0.72 20.47
C TRP A 282 10.98 1.11 20.60
N GLY A 283 10.51 1.93 19.71
CA GLY A 283 9.11 2.37 19.66
C GLY A 283 8.74 2.93 18.30
N THR A 284 7.48 3.34 18.21
CA THR A 284 6.89 4.03 17.06
C THR A 284 6.45 5.42 17.48
N ALA A 285 6.48 6.37 16.56
CA ALA A 285 5.96 7.72 16.75
C ALA A 285 5.36 8.21 15.41
N PRO A 286 4.39 9.13 15.43
CA PRO A 286 3.94 9.81 14.23
C PRO A 286 5.13 10.42 13.49
N LEU A 287 5.07 10.47 12.15
CA LEU A 287 6.11 11.10 11.36
C LEU A 287 6.13 12.60 11.66
N PRO A 288 7.26 13.17 12.14
CA PRO A 288 7.34 14.59 12.44
C PRO A 288 6.97 15.45 11.23
N SER A 289 6.25 16.53 11.45
CA SER A 289 5.88 17.50 10.42
C SER A 289 6.44 18.89 10.74
N PRO A 290 6.46 19.85 9.79
CA PRO A 290 6.97 21.18 10.05
C PRO A 290 6.31 21.90 11.24
N ASP A 291 5.01 21.69 11.42
CA ASP A 291 4.17 22.33 12.44
C ASP A 291 3.85 21.43 13.65
N GLY A 292 4.34 20.19 13.65
CA GLY A 292 4.09 19.22 14.71
C GLY A 292 2.73 18.50 14.63
N SER A 293 1.93 18.74 13.59
CA SER A 293 0.64 18.06 13.43
C SER A 293 0.74 16.58 13.03
N GLY A 294 1.95 16.14 12.62
CA GLY A 294 2.17 14.82 12.08
C GLY A 294 1.60 14.64 10.67
N GLY A 295 1.31 13.41 10.31
CA GLY A 295 0.68 13.09 9.04
C GLY A 295 1.68 12.68 7.94
N GLY A 296 1.13 12.36 6.81
CA GLY A 296 1.88 11.85 5.66
C GLY A 296 0.96 11.15 4.67
N LEU A 297 1.49 10.12 4.03
CA LEU A 297 0.78 9.34 3.01
C LEU A 297 -0.41 8.56 3.59
N ALA A 298 -1.58 8.75 2.98
CA ALA A 298 -2.72 7.83 3.11
C ALA A 298 -2.52 6.66 2.14
N GLY A 299 -1.63 5.76 2.47
CA GLY A 299 -1.32 4.58 1.68
C GLY A 299 -2.13 3.36 2.09
N GLY A 300 -1.90 2.26 1.38
CA GLY A 300 -2.51 0.96 1.63
C GLY A 300 -3.12 0.34 0.39
N SER A 301 -3.92 -0.67 0.63
CA SER A 301 -4.62 -1.37 -0.45
C SER A 301 -6.11 -1.42 -0.19
N SER A 302 -6.84 -1.47 -1.28
CA SER A 302 -8.28 -1.56 -1.30
C SER A 302 -8.74 -2.81 -2.04
N LEU A 303 -9.91 -3.33 -1.66
CA LEU A 303 -10.60 -4.38 -2.37
C LEU A 303 -11.44 -3.74 -3.48
N VAL A 304 -11.14 -4.09 -4.73
CA VAL A 304 -11.83 -3.58 -5.91
C VAL A 304 -12.45 -4.73 -6.69
N ILE A 305 -13.65 -4.50 -7.24
CA ILE A 305 -14.35 -5.44 -8.13
C ILE A 305 -14.16 -4.96 -9.57
N PHE A 306 -13.71 -5.85 -10.44
CA PHE A 306 -13.60 -5.50 -11.86
C PHE A 306 -14.99 -5.44 -12.54
N LYS A 307 -15.16 -4.45 -13.41
CA LYS A 307 -16.42 -4.24 -14.14
C LYS A 307 -16.77 -5.42 -15.04
N ALA A 308 -15.76 -6.11 -15.60
CA ALA A 308 -15.92 -7.29 -16.45
C ALA A 308 -16.29 -8.57 -15.66
N SER A 309 -16.19 -8.57 -14.32
CA SER A 309 -16.56 -9.73 -13.50
C SER A 309 -18.02 -10.16 -13.74
N ARG A 310 -18.21 -11.45 -13.92
CA ARG A 310 -19.55 -12.08 -13.99
C ARG A 310 -20.06 -12.50 -12.60
N HIS A 311 -19.22 -12.46 -11.57
CA HIS A 311 -19.49 -12.91 -10.21
C HIS A 311 -19.50 -11.77 -9.17
N LYS A 312 -19.89 -10.55 -9.61
CA LYS A 312 -19.84 -9.33 -8.77
C LYS A 312 -20.57 -9.46 -7.43
N ARG A 313 -21.68 -10.26 -7.38
CA ARG A 313 -22.41 -10.50 -6.12
C ARG A 313 -21.56 -11.33 -5.15
N ALA A 314 -20.95 -12.41 -5.61
CA ALA A 314 -20.07 -13.26 -4.79
C ALA A 314 -18.82 -12.51 -4.36
N ALA A 315 -18.19 -11.75 -5.26
CA ALA A 315 -17.07 -10.87 -4.94
C ALA A 315 -17.43 -9.83 -3.85
N TRP A 316 -18.62 -9.23 -3.93
CA TRP A 316 -19.09 -8.28 -2.91
C TRP A 316 -19.30 -8.94 -1.54
N LEU A 317 -19.80 -10.16 -1.46
CA LEU A 317 -19.91 -10.90 -0.21
C LEU A 317 -18.52 -11.12 0.43
N LEU A 318 -17.50 -11.41 -0.38
CA LEU A 318 -16.13 -11.53 0.12
C LEU A 318 -15.58 -10.18 0.59
N VAL A 319 -15.84 -9.08 -0.14
CA VAL A 319 -15.48 -7.71 0.30
C VAL A 319 -16.11 -7.40 1.65
N GLN A 320 -17.41 -7.67 1.82
CA GLN A 320 -18.10 -7.44 3.10
C GLN A 320 -17.50 -8.29 4.24
N TYR A 321 -17.18 -9.55 3.97
CA TYR A 321 -16.57 -10.43 4.94
C TYR A 321 -15.18 -9.92 5.37
N LEU A 322 -14.30 -9.62 4.42
CA LEU A 322 -12.96 -9.11 4.68
C LEU A 322 -12.96 -7.71 5.32
N SER A 323 -14.06 -6.98 5.21
CA SER A 323 -14.25 -5.65 5.83
C SER A 323 -14.81 -5.71 7.25
N ARG A 324 -15.18 -6.89 7.77
CA ARG A 324 -15.67 -7.03 9.15
C ARG A 324 -14.57 -6.72 10.16
N PRO A 325 -14.86 -6.01 11.27
CA PRO A 325 -13.85 -5.68 12.28
C PRO A 325 -13.16 -6.91 12.88
N ASP A 326 -13.90 -8.00 13.12
CA ASP A 326 -13.33 -9.25 13.64
C ASP A 326 -12.42 -9.97 12.63
N VAL A 327 -12.70 -9.85 11.34
CA VAL A 327 -11.89 -10.40 10.25
C VAL A 327 -10.64 -9.54 10.01
N GLN A 328 -10.77 -8.22 10.10
CA GLN A 328 -9.64 -7.30 10.02
C GLN A 328 -8.67 -7.45 11.20
N ASP A 329 -9.17 -7.63 12.43
CA ASP A 329 -8.36 -7.91 13.61
C ASP A 329 -7.58 -9.24 13.44
N ARG A 330 -8.25 -10.27 12.93
CA ARG A 330 -7.58 -11.53 12.59
C ARG A 330 -6.55 -11.36 11.47
N PHE A 331 -6.86 -10.56 10.44
CA PHE A 331 -5.91 -10.27 9.36
C PHE A 331 -4.68 -9.54 9.89
N HIS A 332 -4.87 -8.52 10.75
CA HIS A 332 -3.78 -7.86 11.46
C HIS A 332 -2.90 -8.86 12.23
N THR A 333 -3.51 -9.77 12.99
CA THR A 333 -2.77 -10.79 13.77
C THR A 333 -1.86 -11.66 12.89
N VAL A 334 -2.28 -12.01 11.67
CA VAL A 334 -1.51 -12.91 10.80
C VAL A 334 -0.57 -12.18 9.84
N SER A 335 -0.86 -10.93 9.44
CA SER A 335 -0.07 -10.16 8.47
C SER A 335 0.77 -9.05 9.11
N GLY A 336 0.34 -8.50 10.24
CA GLY A 336 0.90 -7.28 10.85
C GLY A 336 0.38 -5.99 10.22
N ASP A 337 -0.49 -6.07 9.21
CA ASP A 337 -1.05 -4.89 8.55
C ASP A 337 -2.11 -4.20 9.43
N MET A 338 -2.16 -2.88 9.36
CA MET A 338 -3.09 -2.09 10.17
C MET A 338 -4.46 -1.99 9.50
N PRO A 339 -5.56 -2.16 10.26
CA PRO A 339 -6.91 -2.10 9.70
C PRO A 339 -7.34 -0.66 9.41
N PRO A 340 -8.15 -0.45 8.35
CA PRO A 340 -8.65 0.86 7.96
C PRO A 340 -9.88 1.33 8.76
N ARG A 341 -10.53 0.45 9.53
CA ARG A 341 -11.73 0.76 10.31
C ARG A 341 -11.37 1.13 11.74
N ARG A 342 -11.92 2.24 12.24
CA ARG A 342 -11.71 2.71 13.63
C ARG A 342 -12.18 1.72 14.67
N SER A 343 -13.35 1.08 14.45
CA SER A 343 -13.89 0.07 15.35
C SER A 343 -13.03 -1.16 15.55
N THR A 344 -12.11 -1.45 14.61
CA THR A 344 -11.15 -2.55 14.75
C THR A 344 -10.06 -2.22 15.77
N TRP A 345 -9.71 -0.94 15.96
CA TRP A 345 -8.63 -0.51 16.84
C TRP A 345 -8.96 -0.64 18.33
N ASP A 346 -10.23 -0.79 18.66
CA ASP A 346 -10.70 -1.02 20.04
C ASP A 346 -10.72 -2.52 20.40
N ARG A 347 -10.33 -3.40 19.44
CA ARG A 347 -10.24 -4.85 19.69
C ARG A 347 -8.92 -5.21 20.38
N PRO A 348 -8.89 -6.32 21.15
CA PRO A 348 -7.76 -6.67 22.00
C PRO A 348 -6.41 -6.77 21.29
N GLY A 349 -6.38 -7.22 20.04
CA GLY A 349 -5.15 -7.38 19.25
C GLY A 349 -4.42 -6.05 19.01
N LEU A 350 -5.18 -4.97 18.80
CA LEU A 350 -4.65 -3.63 18.52
C LEU A 350 -4.64 -2.72 19.74
N ALA A 351 -5.69 -2.77 20.57
CA ALA A 351 -5.81 -1.91 21.76
C ALA A 351 -4.66 -2.11 22.75
N ASN A 352 -4.09 -3.31 22.79
CA ASN A 352 -2.98 -3.66 23.69
C ASN A 352 -1.61 -3.66 22.99
N ASP A 353 -1.54 -3.37 21.69
CA ASP A 353 -0.25 -3.29 20.97
C ASP A 353 0.42 -1.94 21.29
N PRO A 354 1.59 -1.94 21.98
CA PRO A 354 2.29 -0.71 22.36
C PRO A 354 2.84 0.07 21.14
N TYR A 355 2.86 -0.53 19.97
CA TYR A 355 3.36 0.07 18.72
C TYR A 355 2.23 0.61 17.83
N ALA A 356 0.99 0.18 18.05
CA ALA A 356 -0.16 0.57 17.24
C ALA A 356 -0.63 2.00 17.48
N GLY A 357 -0.46 2.53 18.70
CA GLY A 357 -0.97 3.86 19.09
C GLY A 357 -0.51 5.00 18.19
N ALA A 358 0.78 5.00 17.81
CA ALA A 358 1.34 6.02 16.92
C ALA A 358 0.73 5.97 15.50
N PHE A 359 0.39 4.76 15.01
CA PHE A 359 -0.33 4.62 13.73
C PHE A 359 -1.73 5.20 13.82
N ARG A 360 -2.47 4.89 14.89
CA ARG A 360 -3.83 5.43 15.11
C ARG A 360 -3.83 6.95 15.13
N GLU A 361 -2.87 7.57 15.84
CA GLU A 361 -2.71 9.02 15.89
C GLU A 361 -2.41 9.60 14.50
N GLN A 362 -1.43 9.05 13.79
CA GLN A 362 -1.06 9.55 12.47
C GLN A 362 -2.19 9.42 11.43
N LEU A 363 -3.01 8.38 11.51
CA LEU A 363 -4.08 8.12 10.56
C LEU A 363 -5.19 9.20 10.54
N GLU A 364 -5.31 9.98 11.61
CA GLU A 364 -6.21 11.14 11.63
C GLU A 364 -5.72 12.29 10.73
N HIS A 365 -4.43 12.31 10.39
CA HIS A 365 -3.76 13.41 9.67
C HIS A 365 -3.20 13.00 8.29
N VAL A 366 -3.42 11.76 7.84
CA VAL A 366 -2.93 11.30 6.54
C VAL A 366 -3.71 11.92 5.38
N LYS A 367 -3.02 12.17 4.28
CA LYS A 367 -3.59 12.75 3.07
C LYS A 367 -3.40 11.79 1.88
N PRO A 368 -4.39 11.69 0.98
CA PRO A 368 -4.20 10.99 -0.28
C PRO A 368 -3.20 11.75 -1.15
N VAL A 369 -2.47 11.02 -1.97
CA VAL A 369 -1.69 11.60 -3.07
C VAL A 369 -2.61 12.23 -4.13
N PRO A 370 -2.10 13.07 -5.04
CA PRO A 370 -2.89 13.55 -6.17
C PRO A 370 -3.53 12.40 -6.95
N LYS A 371 -4.86 12.44 -7.08
CA LYS A 371 -5.66 11.37 -7.71
C LYS A 371 -5.67 11.49 -9.24
N VAL A 372 -4.50 11.44 -9.83
CA VAL A 372 -4.32 11.46 -11.29
C VAL A 372 -3.83 10.10 -11.77
N PRO A 373 -4.28 9.62 -12.96
CA PRO A 373 -3.86 8.32 -13.50
C PRO A 373 -2.34 8.17 -13.63
N GLU A 374 -1.66 9.27 -13.85
CA GLU A 374 -0.21 9.32 -14.06
C GLU A 374 0.60 9.32 -12.75
N TRP A 375 -0.04 9.28 -11.57
CA TRP A 375 0.66 9.47 -10.29
C TRP A 375 1.81 8.47 -10.08
N GLN A 376 1.60 7.19 -10.40
CA GLN A 376 2.65 6.17 -10.24
C GLN A 376 3.91 6.50 -11.07
N GLN A 377 3.74 7.09 -12.25
CA GLN A 377 4.88 7.51 -13.08
C GLN A 377 5.58 8.72 -12.45
N ILE A 378 4.81 9.68 -11.89
CA ILE A 378 5.34 10.85 -11.19
C ILE A 378 6.12 10.42 -9.95
N ALA A 379 5.56 9.54 -9.11
CA ALA A 379 6.21 8.99 -7.92
C ALA A 379 7.54 8.29 -8.27
N THR A 380 7.58 7.55 -9.38
CA THR A 380 8.83 6.96 -9.89
C THR A 380 9.88 8.05 -10.19
N GLN A 381 9.47 9.21 -10.76
CA GLN A 381 10.40 10.31 -10.97
C GLN A 381 10.86 10.94 -9.63
N MET A 382 9.99 10.99 -8.62
CA MET A 382 10.39 11.44 -7.28
C MET A 382 11.49 10.56 -6.69
N SER A 383 11.40 9.23 -6.82
CA SER A 383 12.47 8.31 -6.39
C SER A 383 13.77 8.59 -7.14
N ILE A 384 13.73 8.70 -8.47
CA ILE A 384 14.95 8.94 -9.29
C ILE A 384 15.61 10.27 -8.96
N VAL A 385 14.83 11.35 -8.84
CA VAL A 385 15.34 12.69 -8.54
C VAL A 385 15.77 12.78 -7.07
N GLY A 386 15.01 12.16 -6.14
CA GLY A 386 15.37 12.04 -4.73
C GLY A 386 16.71 11.34 -4.52
N ALA A 387 16.97 10.25 -5.25
CA ALA A 387 18.27 9.58 -5.22
C ALA A 387 19.42 10.48 -5.74
N GLN A 388 19.18 11.28 -6.77
CA GLN A 388 20.18 12.24 -7.27
C GLN A 388 20.46 13.35 -6.24
N LEU A 389 19.42 13.84 -5.56
CA LEU A 389 19.52 14.83 -4.49
C LEU A 389 20.26 14.26 -3.27
N ALA A 390 19.92 13.05 -2.83
CA ALA A 390 20.60 12.36 -1.71
C ALA A 390 22.09 12.16 -1.97
N ASN A 391 22.48 11.89 -3.22
CA ASN A 391 23.87 11.71 -3.65
C ASN A 391 24.59 13.06 -3.96
N GLY A 392 23.97 14.21 -3.70
CA GLY A 392 24.55 15.53 -3.95
C GLY A 392 24.74 15.88 -5.44
N LYS A 393 24.11 15.14 -6.36
CA LYS A 393 24.16 15.40 -7.81
C LYS A 393 23.25 16.56 -8.23
N LEU A 394 22.31 16.94 -7.39
CA LEU A 394 21.38 18.05 -7.57
C LEU A 394 21.29 18.86 -6.27
N THR A 395 21.07 20.17 -6.39
CA THR A 395 20.55 21.00 -5.30
C THR A 395 19.05 20.79 -5.14
N ALA A 396 18.45 21.25 -4.03
CA ALA A 396 17.00 21.17 -3.83
C ALA A 396 16.23 21.91 -4.94
N ASP A 397 16.68 23.09 -5.32
CA ASP A 397 16.03 23.91 -6.37
C ASP A 397 16.15 23.21 -7.75
N GLN A 398 17.31 22.62 -8.07
CA GLN A 398 17.48 21.83 -9.28
C GLN A 398 16.60 20.57 -9.29
N ALA A 399 16.41 19.94 -8.13
CA ALA A 399 15.53 18.79 -7.99
C ALA A 399 14.06 19.18 -8.17
N ALA A 400 13.61 20.29 -7.58
CA ALA A 400 12.28 20.84 -7.73
C ALA A 400 11.96 21.12 -9.21
N LYS A 401 12.80 21.91 -9.88
CA LYS A 401 12.67 22.21 -11.32
C LYS A 401 12.63 20.95 -12.18
N LYS A 402 13.51 20.00 -11.92
CA LYS A 402 13.58 18.73 -12.65
C LYS A 402 12.34 17.88 -12.46
N LEU A 403 11.75 17.89 -11.25
CA LEU A 403 10.48 17.21 -10.97
C LEU A 403 9.34 17.87 -11.73
N ASP A 404 9.23 19.20 -11.75
CA ASP A 404 8.21 19.92 -12.52
C ASP A 404 8.35 19.64 -14.02
N GLU A 405 9.54 19.76 -14.58
CA GLU A 405 9.78 19.46 -16.00
C GLU A 405 9.40 18.01 -16.41
N ARG A 406 9.69 17.04 -15.54
CA ARG A 406 9.36 15.63 -15.81
C ARG A 406 7.87 15.37 -15.64
N THR A 407 7.28 15.91 -14.59
CA THR A 407 5.84 15.80 -14.31
C THR A 407 5.02 16.45 -15.42
N ASP A 408 5.43 17.63 -15.89
CA ASP A 408 4.74 18.32 -16.99
C ASP A 408 4.80 17.53 -18.30
N ARG A 409 5.90 16.83 -18.58
CA ARG A 409 5.95 15.90 -19.73
C ARG A 409 5.01 14.72 -19.56
N ILE A 410 4.96 14.11 -18.38
CA ILE A 410 4.05 13.00 -18.06
C ILE A 410 2.59 13.44 -18.23
N LEU A 411 2.23 14.63 -17.72
CA LEU A 411 0.87 15.18 -17.74
C LEU A 411 0.47 15.81 -19.11
N ALA A 412 1.34 15.84 -20.11
CA ALA A 412 1.06 16.46 -21.40
C ALA A 412 -0.20 15.89 -22.08
N LYS A 413 -0.36 14.56 -22.09
CA LYS A 413 -1.54 13.90 -22.66
C LYS A 413 -2.80 14.23 -21.86
N ARG A 414 -2.70 14.27 -20.52
CA ARG A 414 -3.82 14.66 -19.65
C ARG A 414 -4.31 16.06 -19.96
N ARG A 415 -3.41 17.05 -20.08
CA ARG A 415 -3.77 18.43 -20.45
C ARG A 415 -4.54 18.48 -21.77
N TRP A 416 -4.08 17.79 -22.77
CA TRP A 416 -4.74 17.71 -24.07
C TRP A 416 -6.15 17.10 -23.99
N VAL A 417 -6.32 16.01 -23.23
CA VAL A 417 -7.63 15.37 -23.03
C VAL A 417 -8.60 16.30 -22.29
N LEU A 418 -8.13 16.94 -21.22
CA LEU A 418 -8.95 17.85 -20.41
C LEU A 418 -9.39 19.10 -21.22
N ALA A 419 -8.48 19.69 -21.99
CA ALA A 419 -8.79 20.83 -22.86
C ALA A 419 -9.87 20.48 -23.90
N ARG A 420 -9.85 19.26 -24.45
CA ARG A 420 -10.89 18.81 -25.38
C ARG A 420 -12.24 18.59 -24.73
N LYS A 421 -12.26 18.04 -23.50
CA LYS A 421 -13.52 17.88 -22.73
C LYS A 421 -14.16 19.23 -22.40
N GLU A 422 -13.36 20.24 -22.12
CA GLU A 422 -13.82 21.61 -21.83
C GLU A 422 -14.29 22.35 -23.08
N ALA A 423 -13.76 22.01 -24.25
CA ALA A 423 -14.14 22.58 -25.55
C ALA A 423 -15.34 21.87 -26.18
N SER A 424 -15.79 20.74 -25.63
CA SER A 424 -16.98 20.05 -26.13
C SER A 424 -18.20 20.55 -25.34
N PRO A 425 -19.23 21.08 -26.02
CA PRO A 425 -20.42 21.68 -25.41
C PRO A 425 -21.25 20.68 -24.59
#